data_a2dbf96cdce88315750411b919a2ce7c
#
_entry.id   a2dbf96cdce88315750411b919a2ce7c
#
_cell.length_a   1.000
_cell.length_b   1.000
_cell.length_c   1.000
_cell.angle_alpha   90.00
_cell.angle_beta   90.00
_cell.angle_gamma   90.00
#
_symmetry.space_group_name_H-M   'P 1'
#
loop_
_entity.id
_entity.type
_entity.pdbx_description
1 polymer ?
#
loop_
_entity_poly.entity_id
_entity_poly.type
_entity_poly.pdbx_seq_one_letter_code
_entity_poly.pdbx_strand_id
1 'polypeptide(L)'
;MKLAPRCGRRALLAALLLLPVAAVFAQDQSAQKPEAATDTHQTADTTKPGPEQEFLGKRSGEYTRTVKFVAQPNADANASTGTSKMSVALGGRFIVEENNDTVFGRPVSGTRIYGFNNITKQYEAVWMYTGSTAMIFLTGTSSDGGKTIDFNGMTQNLRGGKVPLHATMRQIDDNQFVVTLMSTGADGKEAAFQETTYTRKK
;
A
#
# COMPACT_ATOMS: atom_id res chain seq x y z
N MET A 1 -36.09 51.18 7.00
CA MET A 1 -37.50 51.58 6.67
C MET A 1 -38.13 50.43 5.92
N LYS A 2 -39.24 49.90 6.48
CA LYS A 2 -40.23 48.95 5.94
C LYS A 2 -39.74 47.50 5.76
N LEU A 3 -40.13 46.57 6.59
CA LEU A 3 -41.37 45.90 7.00
C LEU A 3 -41.58 44.58 6.26
N ALA A 4 -41.60 43.51 7.06
CA ALA A 4 -42.08 42.17 6.70
C ALA A 4 -43.62 42.18 6.49
N PRO A 5 -44.20 41.10 5.97
CA PRO A 5 -45.05 40.24 6.84
C PRO A 5 -44.90 38.73 6.58
N ARG A 6 -44.92 37.92 7.55
CA ARG A 6 -45.94 37.21 8.36
C ARG A 6 -46.93 36.32 7.56
N CYS A 7 -46.91 35.06 7.98
CA CYS A 7 -48.06 34.23 8.38
C CYS A 7 -48.49 33.11 7.41
N GLY A 8 -48.67 31.91 7.98
CA GLY A 8 -49.40 30.82 7.37
C GLY A 8 -49.20 29.45 8.04
N ARG A 9 -49.61 29.35 9.34
CA ARG A 9 -49.87 28.05 9.96
C ARG A 9 -51.09 27.40 9.30
N ARG A 10 -51.00 26.14 8.88
CA ARG A 10 -52.14 25.23 8.83
C ARG A 10 -51.73 23.85 9.33
N ALA A 11 -52.21 23.57 10.53
CA ALA A 11 -52.33 22.24 11.11
C ALA A 11 -53.48 21.50 10.43
N LEU A 12 -53.29 20.25 10.10
CA LEU A 12 -54.38 19.31 9.80
C LEU A 12 -54.10 18.02 10.55
N LEU A 13 -54.92 17.82 11.59
CA LEU A 13 -55.17 16.55 12.23
C LEU A 13 -55.99 15.65 11.30
N ALA A 14 -55.63 14.38 11.23
CA ALA A 14 -56.58 13.27 10.88
C ALA A 14 -55.95 11.98 11.41
N ALA A 15 -56.43 11.56 12.49
CA ALA A 15 -57.35 10.48 12.83
C ALA A 15 -56.80 9.06 12.59
N LEU A 16 -56.63 8.47 13.74
CA LEU A 16 -56.41 7.08 14.12
C LEU A 16 -57.47 6.15 13.52
N LEU A 17 -57.09 5.05 12.88
CA LEU A 17 -57.91 3.84 12.74
C LEU A 17 -57.05 2.60 13.01
N LEU A 18 -57.24 2.06 14.17
CA LEU A 18 -56.79 0.73 14.63
C LEU A 18 -57.74 -0.33 14.08
N LEU A 19 -57.23 -1.31 13.40
CA LEU A 19 -57.87 -2.61 13.20
C LEU A 19 -56.86 -3.73 13.48
N PRO A 20 -57.16 -4.69 14.38
CA PRO A 20 -56.34 -5.86 14.59
C PRO A 20 -56.73 -6.95 13.61
N VAL A 21 -55.79 -7.42 12.76
CA VAL A 21 -55.94 -8.69 12.09
C VAL A 21 -54.92 -9.66 12.67
N ALA A 22 -55.43 -10.51 13.55
CA ALA A 22 -54.71 -11.69 13.99
C ALA A 22 -54.85 -12.76 12.90
N ALA A 23 -53.81 -12.97 12.11
CA ALA A 23 -53.68 -14.14 11.26
C ALA A 23 -52.71 -15.13 11.94
N VAL A 24 -53.25 -16.18 12.45
CA VAL A 24 -52.54 -17.36 12.94
C VAL A 24 -52.06 -18.13 11.73
N PHE A 25 -50.75 -18.05 11.47
CA PHE A 25 -50.07 -19.01 10.59
C PHE A 25 -49.42 -20.06 11.48
N ALA A 26 -50.04 -21.23 11.55
CA ALA A 26 -49.38 -22.44 12.00
C ALA A 26 -48.31 -22.81 10.97
N GLN A 27 -47.06 -22.55 11.27
CA GLN A 27 -45.93 -23.08 10.52
C GLN A 27 -45.61 -24.47 11.07
N ASP A 28 -45.84 -25.45 10.20
CA ASP A 28 -45.36 -26.82 10.35
C ASP A 28 -43.82 -26.81 10.41
N GLN A 29 -43.28 -26.96 11.64
CA GLN A 29 -41.85 -27.13 11.85
C GLN A 29 -41.49 -28.60 11.61
N SER A 30 -41.37 -28.99 10.34
CA SER A 30 -40.59 -30.19 10.01
C SER A 30 -39.14 -29.83 10.29
N ALA A 31 -38.62 -30.33 11.40
CA ALA A 31 -37.24 -30.21 11.81
C ALA A 31 -36.30 -30.81 10.77
N GLN A 32 -35.84 -29.96 9.85
CA GLN A 32 -34.69 -30.27 9.02
C GLN A 32 -33.46 -30.13 9.90
N LYS A 33 -32.95 -31.31 10.33
CA LYS A 33 -31.65 -31.43 10.99
C LYS A 33 -30.61 -30.73 10.11
N PRO A 34 -29.84 -29.75 10.63
CA PRO A 34 -28.77 -29.18 9.84
C PRO A 34 -27.76 -30.29 9.57
N GLU A 35 -27.66 -30.72 8.33
CA GLU A 35 -26.57 -31.51 7.84
C GLU A 35 -25.34 -30.62 7.96
N ALA A 36 -24.46 -30.96 8.94
CA ALA A 36 -23.19 -30.28 9.10
C ALA A 36 -22.39 -30.52 7.82
N ALA A 37 -22.45 -29.56 6.92
CA ALA A 37 -21.50 -29.46 5.83
C ALA A 37 -20.12 -29.37 6.50
N THR A 38 -19.40 -30.46 6.48
CA THR A 38 -17.98 -30.54 6.83
C THR A 38 -17.25 -29.74 5.75
N ASP A 39 -17.25 -28.42 5.91
CA ASP A 39 -16.41 -27.54 5.09
C ASP A 39 -14.97 -27.75 5.54
N THR A 40 -14.35 -28.79 4.99
CA THR A 40 -12.92 -29.05 5.12
C THR A 40 -12.10 -28.10 4.24
N HIS A 41 -12.51 -26.86 4.12
CA HIS A 41 -11.61 -25.80 3.75
C HIS A 41 -10.71 -25.55 4.95
N GLN A 42 -9.60 -26.26 4.96
CA GLN A 42 -8.46 -25.95 5.78
C GLN A 42 -8.03 -24.53 5.39
N THR A 43 -8.62 -23.52 6.04
CA THR A 43 -8.27 -22.12 5.83
C THR A 43 -6.79 -22.00 6.16
N ALA A 44 -5.99 -21.74 5.13
CA ALA A 44 -4.56 -21.52 5.30
C ALA A 44 -4.40 -20.48 6.43
N ASP A 45 -3.51 -20.77 7.38
CA ASP A 45 -3.24 -19.85 8.50
C ASP A 45 -2.64 -18.56 7.95
N THR A 46 -3.50 -17.56 7.76
CA THR A 46 -3.13 -16.26 7.18
C THR A 46 -2.18 -15.46 8.06
N THR A 47 -1.94 -15.91 9.30
CA THR A 47 -1.06 -15.23 10.25
C THR A 47 0.41 -15.66 10.12
N LYS A 48 0.68 -16.77 9.45
CA LYS A 48 2.05 -17.29 9.27
C LYS A 48 2.70 -16.73 8.01
N PRO A 49 4.01 -16.46 8.06
CA PRO A 49 4.78 -16.16 6.84
C PRO A 49 4.66 -17.32 5.84
N GLY A 50 4.62 -16.97 4.56
CA GLY A 50 4.63 -17.90 3.44
C GLY A 50 5.78 -17.61 2.46
N PRO A 51 5.75 -18.21 1.27
CA PRO A 51 6.82 -18.10 0.28
C PRO A 51 7.16 -16.65 -0.11
N GLU A 52 6.16 -15.77 -0.17
CA GLU A 52 6.34 -14.36 -0.54
C GLU A 52 7.12 -13.60 0.53
N GLN A 53 6.81 -13.84 1.83
CA GLN A 53 7.54 -13.24 2.93
C GLN A 53 8.96 -13.83 3.04
N GLU A 54 9.13 -15.12 2.80
CA GLU A 54 10.46 -15.75 2.75
C GLU A 54 11.31 -15.16 1.62
N PHE A 55 10.70 -14.93 0.46
CA PHE A 55 11.39 -14.28 -0.67
C PHE A 55 11.79 -12.85 -0.34
N LEU A 56 10.92 -12.06 0.29
CA LEU A 56 11.27 -10.74 0.80
C LEU A 56 12.43 -10.83 1.80
N GLY A 57 12.42 -11.83 2.69
CA GLY A 57 13.43 -12.08 3.69
C GLY A 57 14.84 -12.28 3.14
N LYS A 58 14.98 -12.81 1.94
CA LYS A 58 16.28 -12.95 1.25
C LYS A 58 16.96 -11.63 0.96
N ARG A 59 16.21 -10.51 0.96
CA ARG A 59 16.76 -9.16 0.82
C ARG A 59 17.38 -8.62 2.11
N SER A 60 17.31 -9.35 3.25
CA SER A 60 18.01 -8.90 4.46
C SER A 60 19.51 -8.80 4.24
N GLY A 61 20.15 -7.78 4.81
CA GLY A 61 21.57 -7.52 4.65
C GLY A 61 21.90 -6.03 4.57
N GLU A 62 23.16 -5.73 4.35
CA GLU A 62 23.65 -4.37 4.12
C GLU A 62 23.94 -4.12 2.66
N TYR A 63 23.65 -2.90 2.22
CA TYR A 63 23.76 -2.49 0.82
C TYR A 63 24.45 -1.13 0.68
N THR A 64 25.21 -0.99 -0.40
CA THR A 64 25.49 0.32 -0.99
C THR A 64 24.32 0.67 -1.90
N ARG A 65 23.90 1.94 -1.86
CA ARG A 65 22.84 2.47 -2.72
C ARG A 65 23.44 3.48 -3.70
N THR A 66 22.99 3.42 -4.95
CA THR A 66 23.23 4.45 -5.95
C THR A 66 21.88 4.99 -6.40
N VAL A 67 21.63 6.28 -6.15
CA VAL A 67 20.36 6.96 -6.48
C VAL A 67 20.61 7.87 -7.69
N LYS A 68 19.85 7.67 -8.77
CA LYS A 68 19.91 8.45 -10.00
C LYS A 68 18.55 9.10 -10.25
N PHE A 69 18.55 10.38 -10.57
CA PHE A 69 17.36 11.09 -11.05
C PHE A 69 17.38 11.10 -12.58
N VAL A 70 16.85 10.01 -13.17
CA VAL A 70 16.99 9.70 -14.60
C VAL A 70 16.29 10.69 -15.54
N ALA A 71 15.32 11.46 -15.02
CA ALA A 71 14.69 12.54 -15.77
C ALA A 71 15.55 13.82 -15.87
N GLN A 72 16.73 13.85 -15.22
CA GLN A 72 17.62 15.01 -15.21
C GLN A 72 18.76 14.82 -16.22
N PRO A 73 19.24 15.88 -16.89
CA PRO A 73 20.46 15.83 -17.67
C PRO A 73 21.64 15.36 -16.80
N ASN A 74 22.51 14.54 -17.37
CA ASN A 74 23.70 14.01 -16.69
C ASN A 74 23.39 13.21 -15.42
N ALA A 75 22.31 12.40 -15.42
CA ALA A 75 21.86 11.60 -14.28
C ALA A 75 22.98 10.72 -13.68
N ASP A 76 23.87 10.18 -14.51
CA ASP A 76 25.01 9.37 -14.04
C ASP A 76 26.06 10.20 -13.30
N ALA A 77 26.39 11.40 -13.81
CA ALA A 77 27.35 12.29 -13.16
C ALA A 77 26.81 12.88 -11.84
N ASN A 78 25.48 12.99 -11.72
CA ASN A 78 24.80 13.50 -10.53
C ASN A 78 24.26 12.37 -9.64
N ALA A 79 24.69 11.13 -9.85
CA ALA A 79 24.30 10.01 -9.01
C ALA A 79 24.76 10.23 -7.57
N SER A 80 23.84 10.02 -6.65
CA SER A 80 24.11 10.06 -5.21
C SER A 80 24.37 8.66 -4.68
N THR A 81 25.23 8.56 -3.66
CA THR A 81 25.52 7.30 -2.99
C THR A 81 24.97 7.31 -1.57
N GLY A 82 24.66 6.13 -1.07
CA GLY A 82 24.17 5.95 0.28
C GLY A 82 24.34 4.51 0.75
N THR A 83 23.73 4.24 1.87
CA THR A 83 23.73 2.91 2.48
C THR A 83 22.32 2.51 2.86
N SER A 84 22.08 1.21 2.92
CA SER A 84 20.84 0.64 3.43
C SER A 84 21.15 -0.60 4.25
N LYS A 85 20.38 -0.79 5.32
CA LYS A 85 20.32 -2.03 6.09
C LYS A 85 18.90 -2.55 6.04
N MET A 86 18.75 -3.78 5.60
CA MET A 86 17.47 -4.50 5.58
C MET A 86 17.49 -5.61 6.62
N SER A 87 16.44 -5.69 7.43
CA SER A 87 16.33 -6.65 8.52
C SER A 87 14.97 -7.33 8.50
N VAL A 88 14.96 -8.64 8.72
CA VAL A 88 13.73 -9.41 8.94
C VAL A 88 13.12 -9.01 10.28
N ALA A 89 11.83 -8.74 10.32
CA ALA A 89 11.11 -8.32 11.51
C ALA A 89 9.88 -9.19 11.78
N LEU A 90 9.42 -9.16 13.04
CA LEU A 90 8.19 -9.80 13.51
C LEU A 90 8.06 -11.27 13.06
N GLY A 91 9.12 -12.06 13.27
CA GLY A 91 9.12 -13.49 12.95
C GLY A 91 8.97 -13.79 11.48
N GLY A 92 9.60 -13.01 10.60
CA GLY A 92 9.60 -13.24 9.15
C GLY A 92 8.46 -12.58 8.37
N ARG A 93 7.58 -11.82 9.03
CA ARG A 93 6.39 -11.22 8.39
C ARG A 93 6.74 -9.99 7.56
N PHE A 94 7.77 -9.25 7.94
CA PHE A 94 8.14 -7.98 7.32
C PHE A 94 9.66 -7.88 7.13
N ILE A 95 10.05 -7.05 6.15
CA ILE A 95 11.40 -6.52 6.01
C ILE A 95 11.34 -5.03 6.36
N VAL A 96 12.21 -4.60 7.25
CA VAL A 96 12.43 -3.20 7.59
C VAL A 96 13.75 -2.76 6.96
N GLU A 97 13.70 -1.70 6.18
CA GLU A 97 14.84 -1.03 5.59
C GLU A 97 15.09 0.29 6.32
N GLU A 98 16.33 0.53 6.71
CA GLU A 98 16.83 1.83 7.13
C GLU A 98 17.87 2.29 6.12
N ASN A 99 17.71 3.47 5.54
CA ASN A 99 18.64 4.00 4.55
C ASN A 99 19.14 5.39 4.92
N ASN A 100 20.38 5.66 4.49
CA ASN A 100 21.03 6.96 4.62
C ASN A 100 21.69 7.29 3.29
N ASP A 101 21.24 8.36 2.67
CA ASP A 101 21.72 8.83 1.37
C ASP A 101 22.20 10.28 1.47
N THR A 102 23.02 10.70 0.51
CA THR A 102 23.29 12.12 0.28
C THR A 102 22.69 12.48 -1.08
N VAL A 103 21.61 13.25 -1.09
CA VAL A 103 20.88 13.62 -2.30
C VAL A 103 21.05 15.11 -2.55
N PHE A 104 21.63 15.49 -3.69
CA PHE A 104 21.97 16.89 -4.01
C PHE A 104 22.77 17.59 -2.90
N GLY A 105 23.74 16.87 -2.31
CA GLY A 105 24.58 17.36 -1.20
C GLY A 105 23.88 17.48 0.16
N ARG A 106 22.65 17.00 0.30
CA ARG A 106 21.89 17.01 1.55
C ARG A 106 21.71 15.61 2.09
N PRO A 107 21.88 15.38 3.40
CA PRO A 107 21.60 14.08 4.00
C PRO A 107 20.09 13.80 3.95
N VAL A 108 19.74 12.59 3.53
CA VAL A 108 18.36 12.09 3.49
C VAL A 108 18.36 10.70 4.12
N SER A 109 17.65 10.54 5.23
CA SER A 109 17.45 9.24 5.86
C SER A 109 16.00 8.79 5.63
N GLY A 110 15.80 7.48 5.55
CA GLY A 110 14.47 6.91 5.37
C GLY A 110 14.32 5.56 6.05
N THR A 111 13.07 5.22 6.31
CA THR A 111 12.66 3.89 6.74
C THR A 111 11.59 3.39 5.79
N ARG A 112 11.70 2.13 5.38
CA ARG A 112 10.69 1.45 4.59
C ARG A 112 10.36 0.12 5.23
N ILE A 113 9.10 -0.26 5.17
CA ILE A 113 8.62 -1.55 5.66
C ILE A 113 7.96 -2.23 4.47
N TYR A 114 8.29 -3.48 4.22
CA TYR A 114 7.71 -4.31 3.17
C TYR A 114 7.12 -5.57 3.78
N GLY A 115 5.98 -5.98 3.29
CA GLY A 115 5.31 -7.21 3.68
C GLY A 115 4.50 -7.80 2.54
N PHE A 116 3.92 -8.97 2.78
CA PHE A 116 2.93 -9.58 1.91
C PHE A 116 1.71 -9.93 2.75
N ASN A 117 0.55 -9.46 2.33
CA ASN A 117 -0.71 -9.69 3.00
C ASN A 117 -1.34 -10.99 2.49
N ASN A 118 -1.36 -12.02 3.34
CA ASN A 118 -1.88 -13.34 2.99
C ASN A 118 -3.41 -13.34 2.72
N ILE A 119 -4.13 -12.30 3.14
CA ILE A 119 -5.57 -12.17 2.92
C ILE A 119 -5.84 -11.54 1.56
N THR A 120 -5.24 -10.38 1.29
CA THR A 120 -5.43 -9.64 0.03
C THR A 120 -4.58 -10.17 -1.12
N LYS A 121 -3.59 -11.03 -0.82
CA LYS A 121 -2.61 -11.56 -1.78
C LYS A 121 -1.82 -10.46 -2.49
N GLN A 122 -1.49 -9.40 -1.75
CA GLN A 122 -0.75 -8.25 -2.25
C GLN A 122 0.50 -8.01 -1.41
N TYR A 123 1.55 -7.53 -2.05
CA TYR A 123 2.65 -6.87 -1.38
C TYR A 123 2.18 -5.53 -0.85
N GLU A 124 2.65 -5.16 0.32
CA GLU A 124 2.35 -3.87 0.96
C GLU A 124 3.67 -3.20 1.34
N ALA A 125 3.74 -1.88 1.20
CA ALA A 125 4.89 -1.12 1.63
C ALA A 125 4.48 0.20 2.27
N VAL A 126 5.25 0.60 3.29
CA VAL A 126 5.16 1.93 3.91
C VAL A 126 6.53 2.58 3.81
N TRP A 127 6.59 3.79 3.26
CA TRP A 127 7.83 4.54 3.11
C TRP A 127 7.75 5.87 3.84
N MET A 128 8.81 6.19 4.56
CA MET A 128 9.01 7.42 5.31
C MET A 128 10.43 7.92 5.08
N TYR A 129 10.63 9.23 4.99
CA TYR A 129 11.95 9.81 4.80
C TYR A 129 12.01 11.25 5.31
N THR A 130 13.20 11.74 5.61
CA THR A 130 13.41 13.07 6.22
C THR A 130 13.02 14.25 5.33
N GLY A 131 12.77 14.03 4.05
CA GLY A 131 12.28 15.07 3.13
C GLY A 131 10.78 15.34 3.21
N SER A 132 10.03 14.56 4.02
CA SER A 132 8.58 14.72 4.19
C SER A 132 8.15 14.26 5.58
N THR A 133 7.04 14.78 6.07
CA THR A 133 6.33 14.28 7.27
C THR A 133 5.20 13.29 6.92
N ALA A 134 4.94 13.07 5.63
CA ALA A 134 3.92 12.13 5.18
C ALA A 134 4.46 10.71 5.10
N MET A 135 3.59 9.74 5.39
CA MET A 135 3.82 8.34 5.08
C MET A 135 3.27 8.03 3.69
N ILE A 136 4.02 7.25 2.91
CA ILE A 136 3.59 6.77 1.60
C ILE A 136 3.21 5.31 1.75
N PHE A 137 1.96 4.97 1.41
CA PHE A 137 1.43 3.62 1.45
C PHE A 137 1.29 3.09 0.02
N LEU A 138 1.86 1.92 -0.22
CA LEU A 138 1.84 1.28 -1.53
C LEU A 138 1.29 -0.15 -1.40
N THR A 139 0.56 -0.57 -2.42
CA THR A 139 0.19 -1.97 -2.62
C THR A 139 0.77 -2.46 -3.94
N GLY A 140 1.11 -3.74 -4.01
CA GLY A 140 1.79 -4.27 -5.18
C GLY A 140 1.45 -5.71 -5.51
N THR A 141 1.75 -6.08 -6.74
CA THR A 141 1.61 -7.45 -7.25
C THR A 141 2.90 -7.91 -7.90
N SER A 142 3.04 -9.21 -8.06
CA SER A 142 4.14 -9.83 -8.80
C SER A 142 3.61 -11.02 -9.58
N SER A 143 4.05 -11.15 -10.82
CA SER A 143 3.73 -12.29 -11.70
C SER A 143 4.88 -13.29 -11.81
N ASP A 144 6.03 -13.02 -11.21
CA ASP A 144 7.28 -13.79 -11.33
C ASP A 144 7.84 -14.29 -9.99
N GLY A 145 6.95 -14.48 -9.00
CA GLY A 145 7.32 -14.98 -7.67
C GLY A 145 8.08 -13.98 -6.82
N GLY A 146 7.85 -12.67 -7.01
CA GLY A 146 8.46 -11.60 -6.23
C GLY A 146 9.78 -11.09 -6.79
N LYS A 147 10.27 -11.60 -7.94
CA LYS A 147 11.46 -11.07 -8.59
C LYS A 147 11.23 -9.64 -9.05
N THR A 148 10.05 -9.37 -9.63
CA THR A 148 9.57 -8.02 -9.91
C THR A 148 8.29 -7.80 -9.13
N ILE A 149 8.24 -6.72 -8.34
CA ILE A 149 7.06 -6.29 -7.61
C ILE A 149 6.70 -4.91 -8.14
N ASP A 150 5.47 -4.80 -8.67
CA ASP A 150 4.91 -3.54 -9.17
C ASP A 150 4.03 -2.94 -8.09
N PHE A 151 4.46 -1.82 -7.51
CA PHE A 151 3.78 -1.10 -6.45
C PHE A 151 3.05 0.12 -6.99
N ASN A 152 1.84 0.33 -6.51
CA ASN A 152 1.03 1.51 -6.78
C ASN A 152 0.54 2.14 -5.48
N GLY A 153 0.44 3.47 -5.47
CA GLY A 153 -0.06 4.24 -4.34
C GLY A 153 -0.16 5.70 -4.64
N MET A 154 -0.22 6.49 -3.59
CA MET A 154 -0.33 7.94 -3.68
C MET A 154 0.75 8.60 -2.83
N THR A 155 1.36 9.64 -3.35
CA THR A 155 2.20 10.57 -2.59
C THR A 155 1.59 11.97 -2.59
N GLN A 156 2.28 12.93 -2.00
CA GLN A 156 1.86 14.33 -1.98
C GLN A 156 2.91 15.21 -2.66
N ASN A 157 2.46 16.16 -3.45
CA ASN A 157 3.33 17.23 -3.95
C ASN A 157 3.51 18.31 -2.87
N LEU A 158 4.44 19.26 -3.10
CA LEU A 158 4.75 20.32 -2.15
C LEU A 158 3.58 21.29 -1.87
N ARG A 159 2.50 21.22 -2.64
CA ARG A 159 1.27 22.01 -2.43
C ARG A 159 0.18 21.22 -1.72
N GLY A 160 0.49 19.99 -1.24
CA GLY A 160 -0.45 19.12 -0.54
C GLY A 160 -1.39 18.31 -1.45
N GLY A 161 -1.30 18.48 -2.76
CA GLY A 161 -2.08 17.68 -3.72
C GLY A 161 -1.60 16.23 -3.77
N LYS A 162 -2.54 15.28 -3.79
CA LYS A 162 -2.24 13.86 -3.98
C LYS A 162 -1.84 13.61 -5.44
N VAL A 163 -0.76 12.87 -5.63
CA VAL A 163 -0.28 12.46 -6.95
C VAL A 163 -0.03 10.94 -6.97
N PRO A 164 -0.37 10.23 -8.06
CA PRO A 164 -0.06 8.82 -8.20
C PRO A 164 1.45 8.60 -8.08
N LEU A 165 1.82 7.51 -7.44
CA LEU A 165 3.19 7.01 -7.39
C LEU A 165 3.17 5.55 -7.82
N HIS A 166 3.91 5.25 -8.87
CA HIS A 166 4.18 3.90 -9.31
C HIS A 166 5.67 3.60 -9.05
N ALA A 167 5.95 2.41 -8.52
CA ALA A 167 7.31 1.97 -8.24
C ALA A 167 7.46 0.50 -8.61
N THR A 168 8.58 0.16 -9.25
CA THR A 168 8.96 -1.24 -9.43
C THR A 168 10.14 -1.59 -8.55
N MET A 169 10.12 -2.77 -7.93
CA MET A 169 11.27 -3.35 -7.26
C MET A 169 11.67 -4.62 -8.03
N ARG A 170 12.80 -4.60 -8.72
CA ARG A 170 13.24 -5.67 -9.60
C ARG A 170 14.55 -6.29 -9.12
N GLN A 171 14.55 -7.59 -8.87
CA GLN A 171 15.75 -8.39 -8.60
C GLN A 171 16.58 -8.51 -9.87
N ILE A 172 17.87 -8.20 -9.80
CA ILE A 172 18.83 -8.39 -10.89
C ILE A 172 19.53 -9.74 -10.71
N ASP A 173 20.08 -9.95 -9.52
CA ASP A 173 20.72 -11.19 -9.08
C ASP A 173 20.63 -11.31 -7.54
N ASP A 174 21.34 -12.26 -6.93
CA ASP A 174 21.31 -12.48 -5.48
C ASP A 174 21.91 -11.32 -4.65
N ASN A 175 22.71 -10.48 -5.30
CA ASN A 175 23.42 -9.37 -4.66
C ASN A 175 22.91 -7.99 -5.10
N GLN A 176 22.03 -7.92 -6.09
CA GLN A 176 21.60 -6.65 -6.64
C GLN A 176 20.09 -6.62 -6.94
N PHE A 177 19.46 -5.52 -6.59
CA PHE A 177 18.10 -5.18 -7.04
C PHE A 177 17.98 -3.68 -7.30
N VAL A 178 16.97 -3.32 -8.08
CA VAL A 178 16.72 -1.93 -8.50
C VAL A 178 15.29 -1.54 -8.09
N VAL A 179 15.16 -0.35 -7.54
CA VAL A 179 13.86 0.31 -7.31
C VAL A 179 13.75 1.49 -8.25
N THR A 180 12.76 1.47 -9.14
CA THR A 180 12.47 2.55 -10.07
C THR A 180 11.18 3.24 -9.66
N LEU A 181 11.21 4.57 -9.54
CA LEU A 181 10.03 5.39 -9.30
C LEU A 181 9.61 6.04 -10.61
N MET A 182 8.32 5.96 -10.90
CA MET A 182 7.71 6.49 -12.12
C MET A 182 6.67 7.56 -11.78
N SER A 183 6.55 8.54 -12.64
CA SER A 183 5.52 9.58 -12.54
C SER A 183 4.85 9.77 -13.89
N THR A 184 3.58 10.16 -13.86
CA THR A 184 2.82 10.49 -15.07
C THR A 184 3.07 11.94 -15.43
N GLY A 185 3.58 12.18 -16.63
CA GLY A 185 3.79 13.51 -17.19
C GLY A 185 2.49 14.21 -17.58
N ALA A 186 2.59 15.47 -17.98
CA ALA A 186 1.43 16.25 -18.45
C ALA A 186 0.80 15.70 -19.73
N ASP A 187 1.53 14.91 -20.50
CA ASP A 187 1.07 14.20 -21.70
C ASP A 187 0.35 12.88 -21.38
N GLY A 188 0.16 12.56 -20.10
CA GLY A 188 -0.44 11.32 -19.64
C GLY A 188 0.47 10.09 -19.71
N LYS A 189 1.71 10.24 -20.15
CA LYS A 189 2.65 9.14 -20.22
C LYS A 189 3.43 8.98 -18.93
N GLU A 190 3.64 7.73 -18.55
CA GLU A 190 4.45 7.39 -17.41
C GLU A 190 5.93 7.31 -17.81
N ALA A 191 6.79 7.90 -16.98
CA ALA A 191 8.24 7.88 -17.18
C ALA A 191 8.95 7.72 -15.83
N ALA A 192 10.07 6.98 -15.86
CA ALA A 192 10.94 6.89 -14.70
C ALA A 192 11.55 8.26 -14.39
N PHE A 193 11.51 8.66 -13.13
CA PHE A 193 12.17 9.87 -12.66
C PHE A 193 13.31 9.60 -11.69
N GLN A 194 13.28 8.48 -10.99
CA GLN A 194 14.33 8.06 -10.07
C GLN A 194 14.58 6.56 -10.19
N GLU A 195 15.84 6.18 -10.20
CA GLU A 195 16.30 4.81 -10.10
C GLU A 195 17.25 4.67 -8.92
N THR A 196 17.06 3.65 -8.10
CA THR A 196 17.94 3.33 -6.97
C THR A 196 18.42 1.89 -7.13
N THR A 197 19.72 1.74 -7.35
CA THR A 197 20.39 0.43 -7.38
C THR A 197 20.91 0.09 -6.00
N TYR A 198 20.58 -1.10 -5.52
CA TYR A 198 21.08 -1.68 -4.29
C TYR A 198 22.09 -2.76 -4.62
N THR A 199 23.29 -2.64 -4.10
CA THR A 199 24.35 -3.65 -4.24
C THR A 199 24.73 -4.14 -2.85
N ARG A 200 24.60 -5.45 -2.60
CA ARG A 200 24.89 -6.07 -1.30
C ARG A 200 26.36 -5.89 -0.96
N LYS A 201 26.62 -5.48 0.27
CA LYS A 201 27.99 -5.47 0.81
C LYS A 201 28.44 -6.90 1.10
N LYS A 202 29.68 -7.19 0.75
CA LYS A 202 30.34 -8.48 1.05
C LYS A 202 30.82 -8.51 2.48
#